data_cea41585212c8fd934dc9b7af43a31d3
#
_entry.id   cea41585212c8fd934dc9b7af43a31d3
#
_cell.length_a   1.000
_cell.length_b   1.000
_cell.length_c   1.000
_cell.angle_alpha   90.00
_cell.angle_beta   90.00
_cell.angle_gamma   90.00
#
_symmetry.space_group_name_H-M   'P 1'
#
loop_
_entity.id
_entity.type
_entity.pdbx_description
1 polymer ?
#
loop_
_entity_poly.entity_id
_entity_poly.type
_entity_poly.pdbx_seq_one_letter_code
_entity_poly.pdbx_strand_id
1 'polypeptide(L)'
;VKSDSLNGTKQDKVTDLKIPAGFDWKTSVDIRCDFTSQHDSRIYVALSPKAAPFASFMVGEGVDQVTLNVPAAAKTLYVQYETENGLSAMQELPLLEGVVSYRVPADSKEYIAGVTAIPGSTDEKPNADRKDNVIYYPANGWGTLMFEDLWPEYGDYDLNDLVANFKVQLYIDKKNKVEAILVGVRINAVGGIFPYEFYLHLMGVKSTDIDEIVPYNSVNASPSCDFVAVKPANGDDALFLFKEVKNNANCPAGGQYLNTEPGYEMAEKDLVEVAYMLYLKDPLPLNKVLYDSFDFFIGNSSVRKEIHINGYKPVLFDQVTYVKYRNESSNTDKSNDFYTSNTHLIWGIKVPAAIPHAYEKVEFTLAYPNFAAWAQSGGKQCQNWYENTGNNRVSSKLIP
;
A
#
# COMPACT_ATOMS: atom_id res chain seq x y z
N VAL A 1 -7.19 -54.08 5.37
CA VAL A 1 -7.62 -52.68 5.22
C VAL A 1 -6.35 -51.85 5.33
N LYS A 2 -5.82 -51.39 4.19
CA LYS A 2 -4.67 -50.51 4.14
C LYS A 2 -5.16 -49.10 4.45
N SER A 3 -4.63 -48.51 5.50
CA SER A 3 -4.79 -47.06 5.74
C SER A 3 -3.96 -46.30 4.71
N ASP A 4 -4.62 -45.61 3.82
CA ASP A 4 -3.98 -44.64 2.95
C ASP A 4 -3.48 -43.49 3.82
N SER A 5 -2.14 -43.44 3.99
CA SER A 5 -1.46 -42.28 4.52
C SER A 5 -1.67 -41.13 3.55
N LEU A 6 -2.36 -40.09 4.01
CA LEU A 6 -2.40 -38.80 3.34
C LEU A 6 -0.96 -38.32 3.13
N ASN A 7 -0.49 -38.39 1.90
CA ASN A 7 0.74 -37.76 1.46
C ASN A 7 0.58 -36.26 1.75
N GLY A 8 1.28 -35.77 2.76
CA GLY A 8 1.48 -34.34 2.95
C GLY A 8 2.12 -33.82 1.65
N THR A 9 1.40 -33.01 0.92
CA THR A 9 1.93 -32.30 -0.23
C THR A 9 3.13 -31.51 0.24
N LYS A 10 4.32 -31.85 -0.27
CA LYS A 10 5.54 -31.08 -0.03
C LYS A 10 5.27 -29.67 -0.50
N GLN A 11 5.25 -28.72 0.42
CA GLN A 11 4.99 -27.34 0.08
C GLN A 11 6.19 -26.79 -0.70
N ASP A 12 5.92 -26.26 -1.89
CA ASP A 12 6.97 -25.76 -2.77
C ASP A 12 7.63 -24.52 -2.15
N LYS A 13 8.93 -24.42 -2.29
CA LYS A 13 9.65 -23.18 -1.97
C LYS A 13 9.26 -22.08 -2.96
N VAL A 14 9.39 -20.83 -2.54
CA VAL A 14 9.11 -19.69 -3.43
C VAL A 14 9.94 -19.78 -4.72
N THR A 15 11.19 -20.18 -4.63
CA THR A 15 12.07 -20.37 -5.79
C THR A 15 11.66 -21.50 -6.74
N ASP A 16 10.83 -22.44 -6.27
CA ASP A 16 10.34 -23.58 -7.08
C ASP A 16 9.04 -23.26 -7.82
N LEU A 17 8.39 -22.14 -7.49
CA LEU A 17 7.12 -21.73 -8.08
C LEU A 17 7.24 -21.49 -9.58
N LYS A 18 6.22 -21.88 -10.31
CA LYS A 18 6.10 -21.67 -11.75
C LYS A 18 5.20 -20.47 -12.03
N ILE A 19 5.82 -19.31 -12.03
CA ILE A 19 5.11 -18.04 -12.18
C ILE A 19 4.87 -17.76 -13.67
N PRO A 20 3.64 -17.45 -14.09
CA PRO A 20 3.36 -17.07 -15.48
C PRO A 20 4.10 -15.79 -15.89
N ALA A 21 4.60 -15.75 -17.11
CA ALA A 21 5.15 -14.54 -17.69
C ALA A 21 4.09 -13.42 -17.71
N GLY A 22 4.50 -12.22 -17.36
CA GLY A 22 3.59 -11.06 -17.33
C GLY A 22 2.68 -10.98 -16.11
N PHE A 23 2.83 -11.86 -15.11
CA PHE A 23 2.14 -11.68 -13.83
C PHE A 23 2.72 -10.47 -13.09
N ASP A 24 1.85 -9.52 -12.75
CA ASP A 24 2.24 -8.23 -12.18
C ASP A 24 2.34 -8.24 -10.64
N TRP A 25 1.99 -9.35 -9.99
CA TRP A 25 1.99 -9.53 -8.54
C TRP A 25 1.09 -8.56 -7.77
N LYS A 26 0.18 -7.88 -8.44
CA LYS A 26 -0.73 -6.94 -7.81
C LYS A 26 -1.81 -7.66 -6.99
N THR A 27 -1.99 -7.20 -5.77
CA THR A 27 -3.00 -7.71 -4.82
C THR A 27 -4.22 -6.81 -4.74
N SER A 28 -4.20 -5.68 -5.46
CA SER A 28 -5.31 -4.74 -5.56
C SER A 28 -5.52 -4.30 -7.00
N VAL A 29 -6.66 -3.73 -7.29
CA VAL A 29 -7.05 -3.26 -8.62
C VAL A 29 -7.65 -1.86 -8.54
N ASP A 30 -7.42 -1.06 -9.58
CA ASP A 30 -8.09 0.21 -9.76
C ASP A 30 -9.47 -0.02 -10.37
N ILE A 31 -10.47 0.65 -9.80
CA ILE A 31 -11.85 0.63 -10.25
C ILE A 31 -12.23 2.04 -10.69
N ARG A 32 -12.70 2.17 -11.92
CA ARG A 32 -13.27 3.42 -12.41
C ARG A 32 -14.75 3.50 -12.04
N CYS A 33 -15.08 4.52 -11.28
CA CYS A 33 -16.48 4.85 -10.93
C CYS A 33 -16.98 5.93 -11.89
N ASP A 34 -17.93 5.57 -12.77
CA ASP A 34 -18.62 6.47 -13.68
C ASP A 34 -19.99 6.79 -13.03
N PHE A 35 -20.04 7.84 -12.23
CA PHE A 35 -21.24 8.20 -11.48
C PHE A 35 -21.88 9.46 -12.02
N THR A 36 -23.21 9.51 -11.96
CA THR A 36 -24.01 10.68 -12.40
C THR A 36 -24.98 11.11 -11.33
N SER A 37 -25.27 12.39 -11.25
CA SER A 37 -26.29 12.96 -10.36
C SER A 37 -27.04 14.10 -11.09
N GLN A 38 -28.21 14.48 -10.58
CA GLN A 38 -28.96 15.64 -11.11
C GLN A 38 -28.40 16.97 -10.61
N HIS A 39 -27.68 16.94 -9.50
CA HIS A 39 -27.02 18.08 -8.85
C HIS A 39 -25.82 17.55 -8.08
N ASP A 40 -25.00 18.45 -7.57
CA ASP A 40 -23.84 18.06 -6.76
C ASP A 40 -24.27 17.28 -5.52
N SER A 41 -23.81 16.06 -5.40
CA SER A 41 -24.16 15.12 -4.31
C SER A 41 -22.91 14.48 -3.75
N ARG A 42 -22.89 14.26 -2.44
CA ARG A 42 -21.79 13.54 -1.76
C ARG A 42 -22.08 12.05 -1.71
N ILE A 43 -21.09 11.28 -2.08
CA ILE A 43 -21.11 9.82 -2.12
C ILE A 43 -20.13 9.25 -1.12
N TYR A 44 -20.50 8.14 -0.48
CA TYR A 44 -19.66 7.31 0.38
C TYR A 44 -19.58 5.90 -0.17
N VAL A 45 -18.37 5.32 -0.18
CA VAL A 45 -18.11 3.98 -0.69
C VAL A 45 -17.40 3.16 0.37
N ALA A 46 -17.91 1.94 0.61
CA ALA A 46 -17.34 0.98 1.55
C ALA A 46 -17.11 -0.38 0.89
N LEU A 47 -16.23 -1.20 1.48
CA LEU A 47 -15.92 -2.55 1.01
C LEU A 47 -16.94 -3.60 1.49
N SER A 48 -17.68 -3.30 2.56
CA SER A 48 -18.72 -4.16 3.11
C SER A 48 -19.78 -3.31 3.81
N PRO A 49 -20.98 -3.88 4.07
CA PRO A 49 -22.06 -3.16 4.76
C PRO A 49 -21.70 -2.71 6.18
N LYS A 50 -20.73 -3.38 6.81
CA LYS A 50 -20.30 -3.10 8.19
C LYS A 50 -19.02 -2.30 8.28
N ALA A 51 -18.31 -2.11 7.16
CA ALA A 51 -17.08 -1.34 7.14
C ALA A 51 -17.37 0.16 7.09
N ALA A 52 -16.48 0.95 7.69
CA ALA A 52 -16.46 2.39 7.45
C ALA A 52 -16.18 2.69 5.97
N PRO A 53 -16.71 3.77 5.42
CA PRO A 53 -16.37 4.20 4.07
C PRO A 53 -14.86 4.43 3.91
N PHE A 54 -14.30 3.92 2.82
CA PHE A 54 -12.91 4.19 2.44
C PHE A 54 -12.78 5.32 1.42
N ALA A 55 -13.90 5.80 0.88
CA ALA A 55 -13.92 6.93 -0.02
C ALA A 55 -15.17 7.76 0.19
N SER A 56 -15.00 9.08 0.12
CA SER A 56 -16.08 10.04 -0.08
C SER A 56 -15.67 11.03 -1.16
N PHE A 57 -16.59 11.35 -2.05
CA PHE A 57 -16.35 12.26 -3.16
C PHE A 57 -17.65 12.90 -3.67
N MET A 58 -17.49 13.91 -4.53
CA MET A 58 -18.61 14.61 -5.13
C MET A 58 -18.98 14.03 -6.48
N VAL A 59 -20.25 14.00 -6.78
CA VAL A 59 -20.82 13.67 -8.09
C VAL A 59 -21.78 14.78 -8.48
N GLY A 60 -21.57 15.40 -9.63
CA GLY A 60 -22.38 16.51 -10.14
C GLY A 60 -23.16 16.17 -11.40
N GLU A 61 -23.63 17.21 -12.06
CA GLU A 61 -24.25 17.07 -13.38
C GLU A 61 -23.24 16.52 -14.39
N GLY A 62 -23.68 15.55 -15.20
CA GLY A 62 -22.83 14.83 -16.14
C GLY A 62 -22.25 13.55 -15.55
N VAL A 63 -21.14 13.10 -16.10
CA VAL A 63 -20.43 11.90 -15.62
C VAL A 63 -19.17 12.32 -14.92
N ASP A 64 -19.11 12.08 -13.62
CA ASP A 64 -17.89 12.20 -12.84
C ASP A 64 -17.15 10.85 -12.81
N GLN A 65 -15.89 10.87 -13.17
CA GLN A 65 -15.02 9.70 -13.15
C GLN A 65 -14.06 9.78 -11.97
N VAL A 66 -14.22 8.86 -11.02
CA VAL A 66 -13.36 8.74 -9.85
C VAL A 66 -12.73 7.36 -9.86
N THR A 67 -11.41 7.28 -9.79
CA THR A 67 -10.69 6.03 -9.66
C THR A 67 -10.48 5.70 -8.19
N LEU A 68 -10.96 4.52 -7.77
CA LEU A 68 -10.75 3.95 -6.45
C LEU A 68 -9.86 2.71 -6.57
N ASN A 69 -9.09 2.39 -5.53
CA ASN A 69 -8.34 1.15 -5.47
C ASN A 69 -8.97 0.22 -4.42
N VAL A 70 -9.17 -1.04 -4.79
CA VAL A 70 -9.77 -2.05 -3.93
C VAL A 70 -8.96 -3.34 -3.95
N PRO A 71 -9.04 -4.19 -2.91
CA PRO A 71 -8.43 -5.52 -2.94
C PRO A 71 -8.91 -6.31 -4.16
N ALA A 72 -8.02 -7.07 -4.81
CA ALA A 72 -8.36 -7.88 -5.98
C ALA A 72 -9.48 -8.91 -5.72
N ALA A 73 -9.63 -9.33 -4.46
CA ALA A 73 -10.69 -10.25 -4.03
C ALA A 73 -12.07 -9.57 -3.90
N ALA A 74 -12.15 -8.24 -3.90
CA ALA A 74 -13.42 -7.52 -3.79
C ALA A 74 -14.32 -7.78 -5.00
N LYS A 75 -15.60 -8.04 -4.77
CA LYS A 75 -16.60 -8.33 -5.81
C LYS A 75 -17.75 -7.33 -5.85
N THR A 76 -17.85 -6.48 -4.83
CA THR A 76 -18.96 -5.55 -4.65
C THR A 76 -18.46 -4.28 -3.98
N LEU A 77 -18.95 -3.14 -4.41
CA LEU A 77 -18.90 -1.89 -3.67
C LEU A 77 -20.22 -1.61 -3.00
N TYR A 78 -20.17 -0.99 -1.84
CA TYR A 78 -21.36 -0.57 -1.06
C TYR A 78 -21.38 0.95 -1.03
N VAL A 79 -22.45 1.52 -1.58
CA VAL A 79 -22.54 2.96 -1.83
C VAL A 79 -23.70 3.55 -1.06
N GLN A 80 -23.46 4.70 -0.44
CA GLN A 80 -24.48 5.55 0.17
C GLN A 80 -24.31 6.98 -0.33
N TYR A 81 -25.39 7.74 -0.31
CA TYR A 81 -25.36 9.18 -0.58
C TYR A 81 -26.09 9.93 0.55
N GLU A 82 -25.83 11.20 0.68
CA GLU A 82 -26.51 12.05 1.64
C GLU A 82 -27.93 12.39 1.17
N THR A 83 -28.89 12.34 2.10
CA THR A 83 -30.25 12.83 1.94
C THR A 83 -30.52 13.90 2.99
N GLU A 84 -31.64 14.62 2.88
CA GLU A 84 -32.04 15.60 3.92
C GLU A 84 -32.23 14.97 5.31
N ASN A 85 -32.45 13.67 5.37
CA ASN A 85 -32.67 12.92 6.62
C ASN A 85 -31.45 12.09 7.08
N GLY A 86 -30.27 12.29 6.50
CA GLY A 86 -29.05 11.53 6.79
C GLY A 86 -28.61 10.67 5.60
N LEU A 87 -27.88 9.59 5.87
CA LEU A 87 -27.41 8.70 4.81
C LEU A 87 -28.56 7.86 4.23
N SER A 88 -28.50 7.64 2.92
CA SER A 88 -29.39 6.73 2.21
C SER A 88 -29.25 5.29 2.71
N ALA A 89 -30.20 4.43 2.34
CA ALA A 89 -29.98 2.99 2.39
C ALA A 89 -28.74 2.62 1.54
N MET A 90 -28.03 1.59 1.98
CA MET A 90 -26.84 1.11 1.28
C MET A 90 -27.21 0.42 -0.03
N GLN A 91 -26.50 0.76 -1.10
CA GLN A 91 -26.67 0.19 -2.43
C GLN A 91 -25.48 -0.75 -2.71
N GLU A 92 -25.76 -1.93 -3.21
CA GLU A 92 -24.76 -2.90 -3.63
C GLU A 92 -24.47 -2.75 -5.11
N LEU A 93 -23.22 -2.49 -5.47
CA LEU A 93 -22.79 -2.35 -6.86
C LEU A 93 -21.78 -3.45 -7.19
N PRO A 94 -22.13 -4.43 -8.03
CA PRO A 94 -21.20 -5.46 -8.46
C PRO A 94 -20.00 -4.85 -9.20
N LEU A 95 -18.81 -5.36 -8.91
CA LEU A 95 -17.59 -5.02 -9.64
C LEU A 95 -17.48 -5.89 -10.89
N LEU A 96 -17.73 -5.30 -12.05
CA LEU A 96 -17.66 -5.94 -13.35
C LEU A 96 -16.58 -5.25 -14.19
N GLU A 97 -15.53 -5.98 -14.57
CA GLU A 97 -14.51 -5.52 -15.50
C GLU A 97 -13.82 -4.17 -15.15
N GLY A 98 -13.68 -3.87 -13.85
CA GLY A 98 -12.96 -2.66 -13.39
C GLY A 98 -13.71 -1.33 -13.57
N VAL A 99 -14.98 -1.37 -13.97
CA VAL A 99 -15.84 -0.19 -14.11
C VAL A 99 -17.13 -0.38 -13.33
N VAL A 100 -17.57 0.66 -12.62
CA VAL A 100 -18.85 0.71 -11.92
C VAL A 100 -19.60 1.96 -12.36
N SER A 101 -20.79 1.78 -12.87
CA SER A 101 -21.69 2.89 -13.24
C SER A 101 -22.83 3.00 -12.24
N TYR A 102 -23.12 4.21 -11.79
CA TYR A 102 -24.18 4.46 -10.81
C TYR A 102 -24.83 5.81 -11.06
N ARG A 103 -26.15 5.82 -11.01
CA ARG A 103 -26.93 7.06 -11.03
C ARG A 103 -27.46 7.35 -9.63
N VAL A 104 -27.03 8.46 -9.05
CA VAL A 104 -27.48 8.90 -7.73
C VAL A 104 -28.98 9.23 -7.80
N PRO A 105 -29.78 8.66 -6.89
CA PRO A 105 -31.23 8.94 -6.84
C PRO A 105 -31.55 10.41 -6.61
N ALA A 106 -32.73 10.83 -7.08
CA ALA A 106 -33.16 12.24 -7.08
C ALA A 106 -33.42 12.81 -5.66
N ASP A 107 -33.55 11.96 -4.65
CA ASP A 107 -33.70 12.35 -3.25
C ASP A 107 -32.37 12.65 -2.55
N SER A 108 -31.26 12.62 -3.31
CA SER A 108 -29.97 13.05 -2.79
C SER A 108 -29.99 14.53 -2.40
N LYS A 109 -29.32 14.84 -1.29
CA LYS A 109 -29.16 16.21 -0.84
C LYS A 109 -28.24 16.96 -1.77
N GLU A 110 -28.67 18.16 -2.19
CA GLU A 110 -27.82 19.04 -2.97
C GLU A 110 -26.69 19.63 -2.10
N TYR A 111 -25.47 19.46 -2.56
CA TYR A 111 -24.30 20.03 -1.94
C TYR A 111 -24.08 21.46 -2.41
N ILE A 112 -24.41 22.44 -1.55
CA ILE A 112 -24.25 23.86 -1.87
C ILE A 112 -22.85 24.30 -1.45
N ALA A 113 -22.04 24.73 -2.40
CA ALA A 113 -20.68 25.25 -2.13
C ALA A 113 -20.73 26.44 -1.15
N GLY A 114 -19.92 26.38 -0.12
CA GLY A 114 -19.79 27.41 0.92
C GLY A 114 -20.51 27.13 2.23
N VAL A 115 -21.30 26.07 2.32
CA VAL A 115 -21.98 25.65 3.58
C VAL A 115 -21.11 24.72 4.43
N THR A 116 -20.00 24.22 3.90
CA THR A 116 -19.13 23.23 4.54
C THR A 116 -17.88 23.79 5.19
N ALA A 117 -17.86 25.05 5.57
CA ALA A 117 -16.91 25.45 6.58
C ALA A 117 -17.27 24.67 7.86
N ILE A 118 -16.42 23.77 8.29
CA ILE A 118 -16.56 23.16 9.61
C ILE A 118 -16.61 24.32 10.60
N PRO A 119 -17.67 24.44 11.44
CA PRO A 119 -17.76 25.50 12.40
C PRO A 119 -16.49 25.57 13.25
N GLY A 120 -15.75 26.70 13.21
CA GLY A 120 -14.52 26.91 13.96
C GLY A 120 -13.21 26.62 13.19
N SER A 121 -13.25 26.15 11.95
CA SER A 121 -12.03 26.06 11.12
C SER A 121 -11.76 27.41 10.46
N THR A 122 -10.65 28.05 10.84
CA THR A 122 -10.13 29.28 10.20
C THR A 122 -9.02 28.97 9.20
N ASP A 123 -8.61 27.70 9.09
CA ASP A 123 -7.52 27.29 8.21
C ASP A 123 -8.01 27.11 6.79
N GLU A 124 -7.35 27.78 5.85
CA GLU A 124 -7.53 27.60 4.41
C GLU A 124 -7.02 26.24 3.93
N LYS A 125 -6.18 25.56 4.72
CA LYS A 125 -5.59 24.26 4.44
C LYS A 125 -6.48 23.13 4.98
N PRO A 126 -6.49 21.95 4.31
CA PRO A 126 -7.18 20.78 4.84
C PRO A 126 -6.63 20.43 6.24
N ASN A 127 -7.53 20.16 7.17
CA ASN A 127 -7.18 19.66 8.49
C ASN A 127 -7.22 18.13 8.47
N ALA A 128 -6.27 17.47 9.11
CA ALA A 128 -6.22 16.02 9.22
C ALA A 128 -7.47 15.40 9.87
N ASP A 129 -8.15 16.14 10.73
CA ASP A 129 -9.42 15.71 11.33
C ASP A 129 -10.64 15.95 10.44
N ARG A 130 -10.45 16.61 9.33
CA ARG A 130 -11.49 16.87 8.32
C ARG A 130 -11.83 15.58 7.58
N LYS A 131 -13.08 15.16 7.69
CA LYS A 131 -13.59 13.94 7.04
C LYS A 131 -14.52 14.26 5.86
N ASP A 132 -14.38 15.43 5.26
CA ASP A 132 -15.36 15.89 4.28
C ASP A 132 -15.32 15.10 2.99
N ASN A 133 -14.19 15.00 2.33
CA ASN A 133 -13.99 14.14 1.17
C ASN A 133 -12.59 13.55 1.24
N VAL A 134 -12.52 12.26 1.48
CA VAL A 134 -11.27 11.54 1.69
C VAL A 134 -11.29 10.22 0.93
N ILE A 135 -10.18 9.90 0.28
CA ILE A 135 -9.95 8.58 -0.33
C ILE A 135 -8.79 7.92 0.39
N TYR A 136 -8.98 6.69 0.83
CA TYR A 136 -7.98 5.89 1.53
C TYR A 136 -7.26 4.94 0.58
N TYR A 137 -5.95 4.85 0.71
CA TYR A 137 -5.11 3.83 0.11
C TYR A 137 -4.30 3.11 1.21
N PRO A 138 -4.45 1.78 1.33
CA PRO A 138 -5.46 0.94 0.72
C PRO A 138 -6.85 1.17 1.31
N ALA A 139 -7.87 0.65 0.65
CA ALA A 139 -9.27 0.75 1.08
C ALA A 139 -9.52 0.14 2.47
N ASN A 140 -8.73 -0.81 2.91
CA ASN A 140 -8.77 -1.41 4.25
C ASN A 140 -8.18 -0.51 5.35
N GLY A 141 -7.59 0.63 5.00
CA GLY A 141 -6.89 1.54 5.91
C GLY A 141 -5.38 1.33 5.92
N TRP A 142 -4.86 0.31 6.60
CA TRP A 142 -3.45 -0.07 6.56
C TRP A 142 -3.18 -1.16 5.54
N GLY A 143 -2.12 -1.01 4.75
CA GLY A 143 -1.52 -2.04 3.91
C GLY A 143 -0.20 -2.53 4.49
N THR A 144 0.41 -3.52 3.83
CA THR A 144 1.70 -4.09 4.22
C THR A 144 2.64 -4.12 3.03
N LEU A 145 3.87 -3.74 3.27
CA LEU A 145 5.01 -3.84 2.36
C LEU A 145 6.01 -4.82 2.96
N MET A 146 6.48 -5.76 2.15
CA MET A 146 7.44 -6.78 2.56
C MET A 146 8.55 -6.87 1.53
N PHE A 147 9.80 -6.90 1.99
CA PHE A 147 10.98 -6.91 1.12
C PHE A 147 11.99 -7.97 1.50
N GLU A 148 12.67 -8.49 0.47
CA GLU A 148 13.96 -9.19 0.54
C GLU A 148 15.08 -8.22 0.18
N ASP A 149 16.19 -8.23 0.90
CA ASP A 149 17.26 -7.23 0.76
C ASP A 149 18.48 -7.67 -0.09
N LEU A 150 18.47 -8.92 -0.58
CA LEU A 150 19.59 -9.50 -1.33
C LEU A 150 19.57 -9.25 -2.84
N TRP A 151 18.55 -8.55 -3.38
CA TRP A 151 18.53 -8.29 -4.82
C TRP A 151 19.93 -7.88 -5.33
N PRO A 152 20.43 -8.41 -6.45
CA PRO A 152 19.75 -9.28 -7.43
C PRO A 152 19.81 -10.79 -7.10
N GLU A 153 20.35 -11.17 -5.96
CA GLU A 153 20.36 -12.57 -5.52
C GLU A 153 19.06 -12.92 -4.76
N TYR A 154 18.70 -14.18 -4.77
CA TYR A 154 17.59 -14.67 -3.98
C TYR A 154 17.99 -14.75 -2.50
N GLY A 155 17.06 -14.37 -1.64
CA GLY A 155 17.16 -14.57 -0.21
C GLY A 155 16.56 -15.90 0.24
N ASP A 156 16.19 -16.00 1.50
CA ASP A 156 15.48 -17.15 2.05
C ASP A 156 13.96 -17.05 1.89
N TYR A 157 13.49 -15.97 1.28
CA TYR A 157 12.08 -15.71 0.97
C TYR A 157 11.15 -15.82 2.17
N ASP A 158 11.56 -15.30 3.29
CA ASP A 158 10.67 -15.06 4.43
C ASP A 158 9.96 -13.70 4.34
N LEU A 159 10.41 -12.82 3.41
CA LEU A 159 9.87 -11.50 3.13
C LEU A 159 9.79 -10.61 4.38
N ASN A 160 10.78 -10.73 5.26
CA ASN A 160 10.81 -10.00 6.51
C ASN A 160 12.08 -9.13 6.70
N ASP A 161 12.96 -9.04 5.69
CA ASP A 161 14.15 -8.19 5.74
C ASP A 161 13.80 -6.73 6.02
N LEU A 162 12.68 -6.26 5.47
CA LEU A 162 11.99 -5.07 5.92
C LEU A 162 10.48 -5.24 5.72
N VAL A 163 9.72 -5.06 6.80
CA VAL A 163 8.26 -5.05 6.79
C VAL A 163 7.77 -3.72 7.33
N ALA A 164 6.92 -3.05 6.57
CA ALA A 164 6.26 -1.82 6.99
C ALA A 164 4.76 -1.89 6.69
N ASN A 165 3.95 -1.35 7.59
CA ASN A 165 2.58 -0.97 7.22
C ASN A 165 2.59 0.44 6.65
N PHE A 166 1.68 0.71 5.72
CA PHE A 166 1.48 2.03 5.15
C PHE A 166 0.01 2.37 5.08
N LYS A 167 -0.31 3.64 5.15
CA LYS A 167 -1.62 4.20 4.84
C LYS A 167 -1.47 5.53 4.14
N VAL A 168 -2.39 5.82 3.25
CA VAL A 168 -2.50 7.09 2.56
C VAL A 168 -3.94 7.58 2.68
N GLN A 169 -4.11 8.86 2.95
CA GLN A 169 -5.40 9.54 2.91
C GLN A 169 -5.27 10.73 1.98
N LEU A 170 -6.04 10.72 0.90
CA LEU A 170 -6.13 11.85 -0.02
C LEU A 170 -7.28 12.73 0.42
N TYR A 171 -6.99 13.99 0.73
CA TYR A 171 -7.99 15.02 1.01
C TYR A 171 -8.32 15.71 -0.30
N ILE A 172 -9.57 15.63 -0.72
CA ILE A 172 -10.01 16.13 -2.02
C ILE A 172 -11.05 17.23 -1.87
N ASP A 173 -11.01 18.19 -2.81
CA ASP A 173 -11.94 19.29 -2.86
C ASP A 173 -13.29 18.88 -3.49
N LYS A 174 -14.21 19.84 -3.60
CA LYS A 174 -15.52 19.64 -4.23
C LYS A 174 -15.50 19.26 -5.71
N LYS A 175 -14.35 19.40 -6.36
CA LYS A 175 -14.10 18.99 -7.75
C LYS A 175 -13.30 17.70 -7.84
N ASN A 176 -13.19 16.97 -6.72
CA ASN A 176 -12.40 15.74 -6.57
C ASN A 176 -10.91 15.91 -6.92
N LYS A 177 -10.36 17.11 -6.69
CA LYS A 177 -8.92 17.36 -6.82
C LYS A 177 -8.24 17.22 -5.46
N VAL A 178 -7.05 16.65 -5.46
CA VAL A 178 -6.25 16.40 -4.25
C VAL A 178 -5.65 17.70 -3.75
N GLU A 179 -5.97 18.08 -2.52
CA GLU A 179 -5.45 19.28 -1.83
C GLU A 179 -4.32 18.94 -0.85
N ALA A 180 -4.41 17.77 -0.21
CA ALA A 180 -3.41 17.29 0.72
C ALA A 180 -3.34 15.76 0.73
N ILE A 181 -2.19 15.25 1.14
CA ILE A 181 -1.90 13.81 1.21
C ILE A 181 -1.35 13.50 2.60
N LEU A 182 -2.06 12.68 3.37
CA LEU A 182 -1.51 12.09 4.58
C LEU A 182 -0.81 10.79 4.21
N VAL A 183 0.44 10.64 4.65
CA VAL A 183 1.21 9.39 4.55
C VAL A 183 1.55 8.93 5.96
N GLY A 184 1.11 7.72 6.31
CA GLY A 184 1.47 7.06 7.56
C GLY A 184 2.26 5.79 7.29
N VAL A 185 3.29 5.55 8.10
CA VAL A 185 4.16 4.37 8.01
C VAL A 185 4.40 3.84 9.42
N ARG A 186 4.29 2.51 9.58
CA ARG A 186 4.69 1.80 10.79
C ARG A 186 5.73 0.76 10.41
N ILE A 187 6.90 0.80 11.06
CA ILE A 187 7.96 -0.17 10.83
C ILE A 187 7.68 -1.40 11.69
N ASN A 188 7.32 -2.50 11.04
CA ASN A 188 6.93 -3.74 11.72
C ASN A 188 8.12 -4.64 12.00
N ALA A 189 9.06 -4.75 11.05
CA ALA A 189 10.20 -5.65 11.20
C ALA A 189 11.39 -5.21 10.34
N VAL A 190 12.58 -5.56 10.80
CA VAL A 190 13.83 -5.48 10.02
C VAL A 190 14.62 -6.75 10.30
N GLY A 191 14.46 -7.76 9.44
CA GLY A 191 15.15 -9.06 9.50
C GLY A 191 16.49 -9.08 8.77
N GLY A 192 16.74 -8.11 7.89
CA GLY A 192 17.99 -8.00 7.15
C GLY A 192 19.14 -7.41 7.98
N ILE A 193 20.36 -7.85 7.71
CA ILE A 193 21.58 -7.31 8.35
C ILE A 193 22.14 -6.08 7.64
N PHE A 194 21.77 -5.86 6.39
CA PHE A 194 22.26 -4.73 5.60
C PHE A 194 21.60 -3.42 6.04
N PRO A 195 22.32 -2.27 5.93
CA PRO A 195 21.81 -0.99 6.38
C PRO A 195 20.87 -0.36 5.34
N TYR A 196 19.78 -1.02 5.02
CA TYR A 196 18.74 -0.45 4.17
C TYR A 196 17.90 0.54 4.96
N GLU A 197 17.56 1.64 4.29
CA GLU A 197 16.61 2.65 4.74
C GLU A 197 15.36 2.59 3.89
N PHE A 198 14.27 3.13 4.41
CA PHE A 198 12.95 3.06 3.79
C PHE A 198 12.61 4.40 3.11
N TYR A 199 12.11 4.32 1.89
CA TYR A 199 11.84 5.48 1.03
C TYR A 199 10.42 5.46 0.48
N LEU A 200 9.94 6.65 0.13
CA LEU A 200 8.74 6.85 -0.68
C LEU A 200 9.08 7.72 -1.90
N HIS A 201 8.86 7.18 -3.07
CA HIS A 201 8.81 7.92 -4.33
C HIS A 201 7.34 8.20 -4.66
N LEU A 202 6.97 9.45 -4.73
CA LEU A 202 5.60 9.88 -5.04
C LEU A 202 5.50 10.24 -6.52
N MET A 203 5.14 9.26 -7.34
CA MET A 203 5.08 9.41 -8.79
C MET A 203 3.98 10.39 -9.21
N GLY A 204 4.31 11.28 -10.13
CA GLY A 204 3.37 12.26 -10.68
C GLY A 204 3.12 13.48 -9.79
N VAL A 205 3.76 13.55 -8.62
CA VAL A 205 3.77 14.72 -7.75
C VAL A 205 5.20 15.23 -7.65
N LYS A 206 5.44 16.43 -8.14
CA LYS A 206 6.77 17.04 -8.09
C LYS A 206 7.06 17.59 -6.70
N SER A 207 8.34 17.65 -6.34
CA SER A 207 8.75 18.32 -5.09
C SER A 207 8.26 19.77 -5.05
N THR A 208 8.18 20.44 -6.20
CA THR A 208 7.69 21.82 -6.33
C THR A 208 6.17 21.97 -6.19
N ASP A 209 5.40 20.88 -6.27
CA ASP A 209 3.95 20.89 -6.04
C ASP A 209 3.61 20.93 -4.55
N ILE A 210 4.56 20.59 -3.68
CA ILE A 210 4.38 20.54 -2.23
C ILE A 210 4.69 21.91 -1.63
N ASP A 211 3.72 22.45 -0.89
CA ASP A 211 3.85 23.70 -0.15
C ASP A 211 4.50 23.47 1.22
N GLU A 212 4.00 22.48 1.94
CA GLU A 212 4.41 22.22 3.32
C GLU A 212 4.32 20.74 3.67
N ILE A 213 5.24 20.28 4.51
CA ILE A 213 5.23 18.95 5.11
C ILE A 213 5.13 19.12 6.62
N VAL A 214 4.07 18.60 7.20
CA VAL A 214 3.80 18.76 8.63
C VAL A 214 3.75 17.39 9.30
N PRO A 215 4.51 17.15 10.39
CA PRO A 215 4.38 15.94 11.19
C PRO A 215 2.96 15.81 11.73
N TYR A 216 2.41 14.61 11.66
CA TYR A 216 1.08 14.29 12.14
C TYR A 216 1.12 12.99 12.94
N ASN A 217 0.90 13.06 14.23
CA ASN A 217 0.70 11.92 15.13
C ASN A 217 1.75 10.80 15.01
N SER A 218 2.97 11.05 15.49
CA SER A 218 4.02 10.04 15.56
C SER A 218 4.00 9.31 16.92
N VAL A 219 4.23 7.99 16.90
CA VAL A 219 4.25 7.10 18.06
C VAL A 219 5.60 6.41 18.16
N ASN A 220 6.22 6.40 19.33
CA ASN A 220 7.53 5.80 19.61
C ASN A 220 8.66 6.30 18.68
N ALA A 221 8.44 7.34 17.91
CA ALA A 221 9.41 7.87 16.97
C ALA A 221 10.45 8.74 17.70
N SER A 222 11.72 8.53 17.39
CA SER A 222 12.79 9.45 17.76
C SER A 222 13.05 10.45 16.62
N PRO A 223 13.78 11.54 16.85
CA PRO A 223 14.19 12.46 15.79
C PRO A 223 14.96 11.80 14.63
N SER A 224 15.61 10.65 14.88
CA SER A 224 16.28 9.88 13.85
C SER A 224 15.34 9.14 12.90
N CYS A 225 14.08 8.98 13.25
CA CYS A 225 13.04 8.43 12.38
C CYS A 225 12.35 9.50 11.51
N ASP A 226 12.92 10.69 11.44
CA ASP A 226 12.37 11.79 10.66
C ASP A 226 12.24 11.45 9.17
N PHE A 227 11.18 12.03 8.61
CA PHE A 227 10.88 11.99 7.18
C PHE A 227 11.49 13.22 6.49
N VAL A 228 12.38 13.02 5.53
CA VAL A 228 13.06 14.10 4.86
C VAL A 228 12.97 13.99 3.34
N ALA A 229 12.78 15.14 2.70
CA ALA A 229 12.87 15.21 1.25
C ALA A 229 14.31 14.95 0.78
N VAL A 230 14.45 14.12 -0.24
CA VAL A 230 15.74 13.82 -0.90
C VAL A 230 15.62 14.07 -2.38
N LYS A 231 16.75 14.29 -3.04
CA LYS A 231 16.77 14.53 -4.48
C LYS A 231 16.85 13.20 -5.23
N PRO A 232 15.90 12.90 -6.14
CA PRO A 232 16.02 11.74 -7.01
C PRO A 232 17.17 11.91 -8.00
N ALA A 233 17.79 10.80 -8.41
CA ALA A 233 18.80 10.82 -9.48
C ALA A 233 18.16 11.09 -10.85
N ASN A 234 16.91 10.64 -11.03
CA ASN A 234 16.19 10.76 -12.28
C ASN A 234 14.82 11.42 -12.04
N GLY A 235 14.50 12.44 -12.83
CA GLY A 235 13.23 13.14 -12.75
C GLY A 235 13.17 14.17 -11.64
N ASP A 236 11.96 14.69 -11.40
CA ASP A 236 11.67 15.76 -10.44
C ASP A 236 10.50 15.42 -9.48
N ASP A 237 10.06 14.16 -9.49
CA ASP A 237 9.06 13.66 -8.56
C ASP A 237 9.55 13.77 -7.11
N ALA A 238 8.62 13.97 -6.20
CA ALA A 238 8.91 14.02 -4.78
C ALA A 238 9.42 12.66 -4.28
N LEU A 239 10.53 12.70 -3.57
CA LEU A 239 11.18 11.54 -2.98
C LEU A 239 11.50 11.81 -1.52
N PHE A 240 11.18 10.87 -0.66
CA PHE A 240 11.32 11.01 0.79
C PHE A 240 12.05 9.82 1.40
N LEU A 241 12.84 10.11 2.42
CA LEU A 241 13.54 9.12 3.24
C LEU A 241 12.92 9.08 4.63
N PHE A 242 12.56 7.88 5.09
CA PHE A 242 12.29 7.59 6.50
C PHE A 242 13.60 7.14 7.14
N LYS A 243 14.21 8.00 7.97
CA LYS A 243 15.51 7.71 8.56
C LYS A 243 15.43 6.61 9.62
N GLU A 244 16.51 5.85 9.73
CA GLU A 244 16.81 4.92 10.83
C GLU A 244 15.65 3.97 11.18
N VAL A 245 15.19 3.22 10.21
CA VAL A 245 14.08 2.25 10.39
C VAL A 245 14.33 1.21 11.48
N LYS A 246 15.61 0.91 11.81
CA LYS A 246 15.98 0.00 12.92
C LYS A 246 15.93 0.66 14.31
N ASN A 247 15.80 1.97 14.38
CA ASN A 247 15.81 2.67 15.65
C ASN A 247 14.46 2.56 16.33
N ASN A 248 14.35 1.61 17.25
CA ASN A 248 13.19 1.46 18.10
C ASN A 248 13.64 1.27 19.56
N ALA A 249 13.33 2.26 20.41
CA ALA A 249 13.70 2.26 21.81
C ALA A 249 13.07 1.12 22.61
N ASN A 250 11.98 0.54 22.12
CA ASN A 250 11.27 -0.55 22.77
C ASN A 250 11.71 -1.93 22.26
N CYS A 251 12.73 -2.00 21.40
CA CYS A 251 13.24 -3.27 20.88
C CYS A 251 13.82 -4.11 22.03
N PRO A 252 13.43 -5.38 22.18
CA PRO A 252 13.97 -6.26 23.21
C PRO A 252 15.49 -6.41 23.10
N ALA A 253 16.19 -6.33 24.23
CA ALA A 253 17.64 -6.50 24.26
C ALA A 253 18.04 -7.93 23.90
N GLY A 254 19.10 -8.08 23.09
CA GLY A 254 19.71 -9.36 22.77
C GLY A 254 19.28 -9.99 21.44
N GLY A 255 18.27 -9.48 20.79
CA GLY A 255 17.92 -9.86 19.41
C GLY A 255 18.90 -9.27 18.39
N GLN A 256 19.14 -10.01 17.32
CA GLN A 256 19.95 -9.55 16.20
C GLN A 256 19.15 -8.63 15.27
N TYR A 257 17.87 -8.93 15.12
CA TYR A 257 16.93 -8.28 14.22
C TYR A 257 15.82 -7.56 14.98
N LEU A 258 15.08 -6.70 14.28
CA LEU A 258 13.91 -6.04 14.83
C LEU A 258 12.68 -6.90 14.54
N ASN A 259 12.07 -7.47 15.59
CA ASN A 259 10.75 -8.12 15.55
C ASN A 259 10.60 -9.26 14.51
N THR A 260 11.64 -10.11 14.36
CA THR A 260 11.56 -11.30 13.47
C THR A 260 11.94 -12.59 14.18
N GLU A 261 12.61 -12.53 15.32
CA GLU A 261 13.15 -13.69 16.00
C GLU A 261 12.22 -14.18 17.11
N PRO A 262 12.07 -15.51 17.28
CA PRO A 262 11.36 -16.09 18.42
C PRO A 262 11.90 -15.60 19.77
N GLY A 263 11.03 -15.15 20.65
CA GLY A 263 11.39 -14.61 21.97
C GLY A 263 11.79 -13.13 21.97
N TYR A 264 11.83 -12.49 20.82
CA TYR A 264 12.12 -11.05 20.65
C TYR A 264 11.02 -10.33 19.91
N GLU A 265 9.80 -10.89 19.94
CA GLU A 265 8.63 -10.30 19.32
C GLU A 265 8.27 -8.96 19.97
N MET A 266 7.75 -8.06 19.18
CA MET A 266 7.28 -6.75 19.63
C MET A 266 5.77 -6.65 19.49
N ALA A 267 5.12 -6.06 20.48
CA ALA A 267 3.71 -5.71 20.36
C ALA A 267 3.54 -4.51 19.43
N GLU A 268 2.42 -4.44 18.71
CA GLU A 268 2.10 -3.36 17.79
C GLU A 268 2.26 -1.96 18.42
N LYS A 269 1.82 -1.81 19.67
CA LYS A 269 1.92 -0.55 20.43
C LYS A 269 3.35 -0.07 20.67
N ASP A 270 4.34 -0.94 20.53
CA ASP A 270 5.76 -0.64 20.79
C ASP A 270 6.52 -0.35 19.49
N LEU A 271 5.88 -0.52 18.33
CA LEU A 271 6.49 -0.25 17.03
C LEU A 271 6.56 1.25 16.74
N VAL A 272 7.55 1.64 15.95
CA VAL A 272 7.68 3.02 15.46
C VAL A 272 6.62 3.27 14.40
N GLU A 273 5.85 4.33 14.62
CA GLU A 273 4.87 4.83 13.65
C GLU A 273 5.08 6.32 13.44
N VAL A 274 5.10 6.73 12.19
CA VAL A 274 5.21 8.14 11.79
C VAL A 274 4.15 8.47 10.75
N ALA A 275 3.65 9.70 10.79
CA ALA A 275 2.73 10.20 9.78
C ALA A 275 3.05 11.65 9.45
N TYR A 276 2.84 12.02 8.20
CA TYR A 276 3.10 13.36 7.67
C TYR A 276 1.96 13.78 6.76
N MET A 277 1.56 15.05 6.91
CA MET A 277 0.64 15.71 6.01
C MET A 277 1.45 16.50 4.96
N LEU A 278 1.24 16.19 3.70
CA LEU A 278 1.79 16.92 2.56
C LEU A 278 0.70 17.84 2.05
N TYR A 279 0.85 19.15 2.26
CA TYR A 279 -0.05 20.16 1.68
C TYR A 279 0.45 20.54 0.30
N LEU A 280 -0.46 20.52 -0.70
CA LEU A 280 -0.14 20.91 -2.07
C LEU A 280 -0.36 22.41 -2.27
N LYS A 281 0.49 23.04 -3.10
CA LYS A 281 0.34 24.45 -3.48
C LYS A 281 -0.94 24.70 -4.23
N ASP A 282 -1.22 23.84 -5.21
CA ASP A 282 -2.43 23.84 -6.01
C ASP A 282 -3.04 22.43 -6.00
N PRO A 283 -4.38 22.30 -5.99
CA PRO A 283 -5.01 20.99 -6.05
C PRO A 283 -4.67 20.26 -7.35
N LEU A 284 -4.25 19.00 -7.22
CA LEU A 284 -3.89 18.13 -8.34
C LEU A 284 -5.09 17.27 -8.78
N PRO A 285 -5.24 16.99 -10.08
CA PRO A 285 -6.20 16.00 -10.54
C PRO A 285 -5.99 14.65 -9.87
N LEU A 286 -7.06 13.97 -9.48
CA LEU A 286 -6.98 12.69 -8.76
C LEU A 286 -6.19 11.62 -9.55
N ASN A 287 -6.24 11.64 -10.89
CA ASN A 287 -5.49 10.71 -11.73
C ASN A 287 -3.95 10.89 -11.68
N LYS A 288 -3.46 11.95 -11.03
CA LYS A 288 -2.03 12.15 -10.74
C LYS A 288 -1.59 11.49 -9.43
N VAL A 289 -2.54 11.08 -8.58
CA VAL A 289 -2.27 10.57 -7.22
C VAL A 289 -3.09 9.30 -7.01
N LEU A 290 -2.73 8.25 -7.75
CA LEU A 290 -3.36 6.93 -7.66
C LEU A 290 -2.62 6.04 -6.65
N TYR A 291 -3.19 4.88 -6.34
CA TYR A 291 -2.56 3.88 -5.45
C TYR A 291 -1.13 3.51 -5.89
N ASP A 292 -0.93 3.30 -7.19
CA ASP A 292 0.38 2.95 -7.74
C ASP A 292 1.33 4.15 -7.87
N SER A 293 0.88 5.37 -7.58
CA SER A 293 1.77 6.54 -7.47
C SER A 293 2.67 6.49 -6.23
N PHE A 294 2.32 5.67 -5.24
CA PHE A 294 3.05 5.51 -3.99
C PHE A 294 4.02 4.32 -4.11
N ASP A 295 5.20 4.60 -4.60
CA ASP A 295 6.31 3.66 -4.75
C ASP A 295 7.15 3.68 -3.47
N PHE A 296 6.83 2.78 -2.54
CA PHE A 296 7.64 2.54 -1.36
C PHE A 296 8.74 1.53 -1.69
N PHE A 297 9.97 1.82 -1.27
CA PHE A 297 11.10 0.97 -1.57
C PHE A 297 12.19 1.05 -0.49
N ILE A 298 13.16 0.18 -0.56
CA ILE A 298 14.33 0.19 0.33
C ILE A 298 15.58 0.56 -0.43
N GLY A 299 16.49 1.30 0.21
CA GLY A 299 17.73 1.77 -0.40
C GLY A 299 18.91 1.69 0.55
N ASN A 300 20.07 1.31 0.01
CA ASN A 300 21.32 1.25 0.72
C ASN A 300 22.34 2.17 0.04
N SER A 301 22.60 3.31 0.66
CA SER A 301 23.50 4.34 0.12
C SER A 301 24.97 3.90 0.08
N SER A 302 25.40 3.00 0.98
CA SER A 302 26.78 2.53 1.06
C SER A 302 27.21 1.76 -0.19
N VAL A 303 26.30 0.98 -0.75
CA VAL A 303 26.53 0.17 -1.97
C VAL A 303 25.72 0.66 -3.17
N ARG A 304 24.96 1.73 -3.02
CA ARG A 304 24.10 2.33 -4.05
C ARG A 304 23.11 1.32 -4.67
N LYS A 305 22.49 0.52 -3.82
CA LYS A 305 21.38 -0.41 -4.19
C LYS A 305 20.06 0.16 -3.74
N GLU A 306 19.04 0.03 -4.58
CA GLU A 306 17.65 0.24 -4.23
C GLU A 306 16.84 -0.95 -4.70
N ILE A 307 15.81 -1.32 -3.94
CA ILE A 307 14.96 -2.48 -4.21
C ILE A 307 13.52 -2.02 -4.12
N HIS A 308 12.81 -2.12 -5.24
CA HIS A 308 11.43 -1.72 -5.39
C HIS A 308 10.50 -2.93 -5.49
N ILE A 309 9.22 -2.70 -5.31
CA ILE A 309 8.17 -3.58 -5.81
C ILE A 309 8.37 -3.71 -7.33
N ASN A 310 8.17 -4.91 -7.86
CA ASN A 310 8.39 -5.17 -9.29
C ASN A 310 7.64 -4.17 -10.19
N GLY A 311 8.28 -3.80 -11.28
CA GLY A 311 7.76 -2.85 -12.27
C GLY A 311 8.09 -1.38 -11.99
N TYR A 312 8.41 -1.00 -10.77
CA TYR A 312 8.91 0.36 -10.48
C TYR A 312 10.37 0.52 -10.89
N LYS A 313 10.68 1.67 -11.46
CA LYS A 313 12.04 1.99 -11.91
C LYS A 313 12.90 2.53 -10.77
N PRO A 314 14.23 2.33 -10.83
CA PRO A 314 15.15 3.00 -9.92
C PRO A 314 15.00 4.52 -9.99
N VAL A 315 15.06 5.19 -8.85
CA VAL A 315 14.90 6.64 -8.73
C VAL A 315 15.93 7.30 -7.81
N LEU A 316 16.39 6.58 -6.79
CA LEU A 316 17.33 7.10 -5.80
C LEU A 316 18.74 7.17 -6.37
N PHE A 317 19.18 6.13 -7.07
CA PHE A 317 20.46 6.05 -7.75
C PHE A 317 20.27 6.06 -9.26
N ASP A 318 21.36 6.25 -9.99
CA ASP A 318 21.32 6.27 -11.44
C ASP A 318 21.04 4.88 -12.04
N GLN A 319 20.49 4.85 -13.24
CA GLN A 319 20.16 3.60 -13.93
C GLN A 319 21.41 2.77 -14.30
N VAL A 320 22.57 3.39 -14.42
CA VAL A 320 23.82 2.66 -14.72
C VAL A 320 24.16 1.75 -13.55
N THR A 321 24.01 2.23 -12.33
CA THR A 321 24.19 1.42 -11.12
C THR A 321 23.21 0.24 -11.06
N TYR A 322 21.94 0.48 -11.36
CA TYR A 322 20.94 -0.60 -11.44
C TYR A 322 21.33 -1.66 -12.48
N VAL A 323 21.70 -1.23 -13.70
CA VAL A 323 22.09 -2.15 -14.79
C VAL A 323 23.35 -2.94 -14.42
N LYS A 324 24.31 -2.32 -13.75
CA LYS A 324 25.49 -3.01 -13.24
C LYS A 324 25.10 -4.16 -12.33
N TYR A 325 24.35 -3.92 -11.26
CA TYR A 325 23.93 -4.97 -10.34
C TYR A 325 23.06 -6.05 -10.99
N ARG A 326 22.12 -5.66 -11.84
CA ARG A 326 21.31 -6.60 -12.61
C ARG A 326 22.14 -7.56 -13.44
N ASN A 327 23.22 -7.06 -14.06
CA ASN A 327 24.08 -7.86 -14.92
C ASN A 327 25.05 -8.77 -14.18
N GLU A 328 25.27 -8.52 -12.89
CA GLU A 328 26.14 -9.34 -12.03
C GLU A 328 25.51 -10.66 -11.62
N SER A 329 24.18 -10.81 -11.75
CA SER A 329 23.46 -12.02 -11.37
C SER A 329 22.85 -12.73 -12.57
N SER A 330 22.80 -14.06 -12.50
CA SER A 330 22.05 -14.90 -13.44
C SER A 330 20.54 -14.96 -13.15
N ASN A 331 20.11 -14.46 -11.98
CA ASN A 331 18.71 -14.53 -11.54
C ASN A 331 17.85 -13.42 -12.12
N THR A 332 18.46 -12.34 -12.63
CA THR A 332 17.69 -11.21 -13.11
C THR A 332 17.33 -11.35 -14.59
N ASP A 333 16.11 -10.93 -14.93
CA ASP A 333 15.72 -10.73 -16.31
C ASP A 333 16.48 -9.51 -16.87
N LYS A 334 17.08 -9.69 -18.04
CA LYS A 334 17.79 -8.61 -18.75
C LYS A 334 16.87 -7.81 -19.66
N SER A 335 15.57 -8.10 -19.66
CA SER A 335 14.53 -7.27 -20.25
C SER A 335 14.29 -6.01 -19.44
N ASN A 336 13.30 -5.23 -19.78
CA ASN A 336 12.94 -4.00 -19.04
C ASN A 336 12.02 -4.24 -17.82
N ASP A 337 11.93 -5.48 -17.33
CA ASP A 337 11.10 -5.83 -16.17
C ASP A 337 11.87 -5.56 -14.88
N PHE A 338 11.73 -4.36 -14.38
CA PHE A 338 12.41 -3.91 -13.17
C PHE A 338 12.03 -4.75 -11.96
N TYR A 339 13.04 -5.21 -11.21
CA TYR A 339 12.91 -6.01 -9.98
C TYR A 339 12.08 -7.29 -10.14
N THR A 340 12.13 -7.87 -11.33
CA THR A 340 11.56 -9.17 -11.65
C THR A 340 12.68 -10.12 -12.06
N SER A 341 12.68 -11.35 -11.54
CA SER A 341 13.70 -12.34 -11.89
C SER A 341 13.42 -12.97 -13.26
N ASN A 342 14.39 -13.71 -13.80
CA ASN A 342 14.24 -14.49 -15.03
C ASN A 342 13.22 -15.64 -14.91
N THR A 343 12.80 -15.98 -13.69
CA THR A 343 11.71 -16.92 -13.38
C THR A 343 10.46 -16.21 -12.86
N HIS A 344 10.39 -14.89 -13.05
CA HIS A 344 9.27 -14.01 -12.70
C HIS A 344 9.02 -13.84 -11.20
N LEU A 345 10.02 -14.11 -10.35
CA LEU A 345 10.00 -13.83 -8.92
C LEU A 345 10.29 -12.36 -8.62
N ILE A 346 9.97 -11.93 -7.42
CA ILE A 346 10.05 -10.55 -6.95
C ILE A 346 10.87 -10.45 -5.66
N TRP A 347 11.27 -9.23 -5.29
CA TRP A 347 11.96 -8.93 -4.02
C TRP A 347 11.15 -8.03 -3.09
N GLY A 348 9.93 -7.67 -3.51
CA GLY A 348 9.02 -6.90 -2.69
C GLY A 348 7.58 -7.10 -3.10
N ILE A 349 6.67 -7.05 -2.13
CA ILE A 349 5.23 -7.18 -2.35
C ILE A 349 4.47 -6.13 -1.55
N LYS A 350 3.38 -5.62 -2.13
CA LYS A 350 2.48 -4.62 -1.56
C LYS A 350 1.10 -5.25 -1.39
N VAL A 351 0.64 -5.38 -0.15
CA VAL A 351 -0.62 -6.05 0.21
C VAL A 351 -1.61 -5.01 0.75
N PRO A 352 -2.89 -5.01 0.31
CA PRO A 352 -3.87 -3.98 0.66
C PRO A 352 -4.55 -4.22 2.01
N ALA A 353 -3.85 -4.83 2.95
CA ALA A 353 -4.30 -5.09 4.31
C ALA A 353 -3.11 -5.12 5.26
N ALA A 354 -3.33 -4.82 6.53
CA ALA A 354 -2.35 -5.08 7.57
C ALA A 354 -2.29 -6.60 7.83
N ILE A 355 -1.14 -7.21 7.56
CA ILE A 355 -0.94 -8.64 7.74
C ILE A 355 0.30 -8.91 8.58
N PRO A 356 0.33 -10.01 9.36
CA PRO A 356 1.52 -10.43 10.09
C PRO A 356 2.63 -10.89 9.14
N HIS A 357 3.87 -10.81 9.58
CA HIS A 357 5.03 -11.27 8.83
C HIS A 357 5.58 -12.60 9.39
N ALA A 358 6.34 -13.30 8.56
CA ALA A 358 6.95 -14.56 8.96
C ALA A 358 8.09 -14.36 9.96
N TYR A 359 8.33 -15.36 10.81
CA TYR A 359 9.56 -15.43 11.60
C TYR A 359 10.78 -15.57 10.68
N GLU A 360 11.91 -15.15 11.19
CA GLU A 360 13.23 -15.27 10.56
C GLU A 360 13.47 -16.68 10.01
N LYS A 361 13.86 -16.78 8.73
CA LYS A 361 14.11 -18.05 8.01
C LYS A 361 12.90 -18.96 7.85
N VAL A 362 11.71 -18.46 8.08
CA VAL A 362 10.46 -19.16 7.75
C VAL A 362 10.03 -18.76 6.35
N GLU A 363 10.18 -19.67 5.41
CA GLU A 363 9.80 -19.42 4.03
C GLU A 363 8.33 -19.02 3.92
N PHE A 364 8.06 -18.00 3.11
CA PHE A 364 6.77 -17.33 3.04
C PHE A 364 5.61 -18.26 2.66
N THR A 365 5.85 -19.25 1.80
CA THR A 365 4.84 -20.25 1.44
C THR A 365 4.44 -21.17 2.60
N LEU A 366 5.29 -21.29 3.61
CA LEU A 366 4.96 -22.05 4.84
C LEU A 366 4.09 -21.24 5.79
N ALA A 367 4.25 -19.91 5.80
CA ALA A 367 3.46 -18.99 6.62
C ALA A 367 2.11 -18.67 5.97
N TYR A 368 2.10 -18.56 4.64
CA TYR A 368 0.92 -18.27 3.81
C TYR A 368 0.72 -19.36 2.74
N PRO A 369 0.08 -20.50 3.08
CA PRO A 369 0.00 -21.67 2.20
C PRO A 369 -0.64 -21.40 0.83
N ASN A 370 -1.61 -20.50 0.75
CA ASN A 370 -2.33 -20.20 -0.49
C ASN A 370 -1.62 -19.18 -1.39
N PHE A 371 -0.51 -18.59 -0.93
CA PHE A 371 0.32 -17.70 -1.73
C PHE A 371 0.85 -18.36 -3.01
N ALA A 372 1.31 -19.62 -2.91
CA ALA A 372 1.81 -20.38 -4.07
C ALA A 372 0.74 -20.57 -5.14
N ALA A 373 -0.47 -20.96 -4.75
CA ALA A 373 -1.58 -21.13 -5.69
C ALA A 373 -1.98 -19.81 -6.35
N TRP A 374 -2.01 -18.72 -5.58
CA TRP A 374 -2.25 -17.38 -6.11
C TRP A 374 -1.20 -16.98 -7.14
N ALA A 375 0.07 -17.09 -6.80
CA ALA A 375 1.18 -16.69 -7.66
C ALA A 375 1.23 -17.54 -8.94
N GLN A 376 1.14 -18.87 -8.85
CA GLN A 376 1.21 -19.79 -9.99
C GLN A 376 -0.02 -19.69 -10.90
N SER A 377 -1.16 -19.24 -10.41
CA SER A 377 -2.35 -18.94 -11.23
C SER A 377 -2.29 -17.58 -11.93
N GLY A 378 -1.22 -16.80 -11.73
CA GLY A 378 -1.16 -15.42 -12.22
C GLY A 378 -2.21 -14.52 -11.57
N GLY A 379 -2.45 -14.70 -10.26
CA GLY A 379 -3.38 -13.90 -9.49
C GLY A 379 -4.86 -14.26 -9.64
N LYS A 380 -5.19 -15.35 -10.33
CA LYS A 380 -6.58 -15.74 -10.62
C LYS A 380 -7.23 -16.53 -9.51
N GLN A 381 -6.46 -17.31 -8.76
CA GLN A 381 -6.92 -18.12 -7.63
C GLN A 381 -6.41 -17.53 -6.31
N CYS A 382 -7.09 -17.86 -5.22
CA CYS A 382 -6.68 -17.48 -3.86
C CYS A 382 -6.35 -15.98 -3.73
N GLN A 383 -7.12 -15.11 -4.35
CA GLN A 383 -6.87 -13.65 -4.35
C GLN A 383 -6.85 -13.04 -2.94
N ASN A 384 -7.45 -13.74 -1.98
CA ASN A 384 -7.49 -13.39 -0.56
C ASN A 384 -6.49 -14.20 0.29
N TRP A 385 -5.41 -14.71 -0.30
CA TRP A 385 -4.42 -15.59 0.34
C TRP A 385 -3.86 -15.03 1.67
N TYR A 386 -3.88 -13.72 1.84
CA TYR A 386 -3.36 -13.01 3.01
C TYR A 386 -4.41 -12.79 4.12
N GLU A 387 -5.70 -13.00 3.86
CA GLU A 387 -6.76 -12.79 4.84
C GLU A 387 -6.74 -13.85 5.95
N ASN A 388 -7.20 -13.48 7.14
CA ASN A 388 -7.28 -14.41 8.26
C ASN A 388 -8.56 -15.28 8.18
N THR A 389 -8.66 -16.07 7.12
CA THR A 389 -9.79 -16.96 6.85
C THR A 389 -9.32 -18.33 6.40
N GLY A 390 -10.03 -19.39 6.78
CA GLY A 390 -9.70 -20.75 6.40
C GLY A 390 -8.28 -21.15 6.81
N ASN A 391 -7.53 -21.67 5.84
CA ASN A 391 -6.14 -22.09 5.99
C ASN A 391 -5.12 -21.13 5.34
N ASN A 392 -5.50 -19.85 5.14
CA ASN A 392 -4.63 -18.87 4.52
C ASN A 392 -3.37 -18.57 5.33
N ARG A 393 -3.43 -18.70 6.65
CA ARG A 393 -2.32 -18.36 7.57
C ARG A 393 -1.97 -19.53 8.48
N VAL A 394 -0.68 -19.71 8.72
CA VAL A 394 -0.15 -20.64 9.74
C VAL A 394 0.35 -19.78 10.90
N SER A 395 -0.48 -19.59 11.92
CA SER A 395 -0.24 -18.65 13.02
C SER A 395 1.06 -18.93 13.79
N SER A 396 1.48 -20.19 13.92
CA SER A 396 2.73 -20.55 14.58
C SER A 396 4.00 -20.12 13.82
N LYS A 397 3.86 -19.67 12.58
CA LYS A 397 4.95 -19.23 11.71
C LYS A 397 4.95 -17.72 11.48
N LEU A 398 4.01 -17.01 12.08
CA LEU A 398 3.79 -15.60 11.91
C LEU A 398 3.93 -14.86 13.24
N ILE A 399 4.55 -13.69 13.18
CA ILE A 399 4.54 -12.71 14.26
C ILE A 399 3.22 -11.92 14.15
N PRO A 400 2.45 -11.85 15.24
CA PRO A 400 1.12 -11.24 15.24
C PRO A 400 1.12 -9.76 14.82
#